data_b5f96db9750969b625769466d40ea90d
#
_entry.id   b5f96db9750969b625769466d40ea90d
#
_cell.length_a   1.000
_cell.length_b   1.000
_cell.length_c   1.000
_cell.angle_alpha   90.00
_cell.angle_beta   90.00
_cell.angle_gamma   90.00
#
_symmetry.space_group_name_H-M   'P 1'
#
loop_
_entity.id
_entity.type
_entity.pdbx_description
1 polymer ?
#
loop_
_entity_poly.entity_id
_entity_poly.type
_entity_poly.pdbx_seq_one_letter_code
_entity_poly.pdbx_strand_id
1 'polypeptide(L)'
;MNEEYYLLLDTSTEVCSVALGSRDEIVDYEESSGTNKHAEQLAAMASRMLSRFDYRRDLRGVGVAGGPGSYTGLRIGASYAKGLCWSLGIPLVSVMTTELLAMTLFDMEDELDYPNALLMPMIDARRMEVYTAIYTGSYGADYSGVVVPQTDIAAVILTDENSQLRIREIVGDKLLYYLSLIHI
;
A
#
# COMPACT_ATOMS: atom_id res chain seq x y z
N MET A 1 -30.64 1.64 -2.22
CA MET A 1 -29.55 0.85 -1.61
C MET A 1 -28.71 1.85 -0.85
N ASN A 2 -28.33 1.58 0.40
CA ASN A 2 -27.36 2.44 1.10
C ASN A 2 -26.01 2.21 0.43
N GLU A 3 -25.39 3.26 -0.08
CA GLU A 3 -24.04 3.18 -0.59
C GLU A 3 -23.09 2.96 0.61
N GLU A 4 -22.15 2.04 0.45
CA GLU A 4 -21.15 1.72 1.47
C GLU A 4 -19.79 2.25 1.02
N TYR A 5 -19.16 3.07 1.86
CA TYR A 5 -17.90 3.71 1.56
C TYR A 5 -16.78 3.25 2.47
N TYR A 6 -15.58 3.30 1.96
CA TYR A 6 -14.33 3.01 2.65
C TYR A 6 -13.35 4.16 2.43
N LEU A 7 -12.75 4.67 3.49
CA LEU A 7 -11.71 5.69 3.40
C LEU A 7 -10.35 5.01 3.38
N LEU A 8 -9.54 5.30 2.38
CA LEU A 8 -8.22 4.71 2.18
C LEU A 8 -7.15 5.79 2.35
N LEU A 9 -6.13 5.50 3.15
CA LEU A 9 -5.10 6.46 3.53
C LEU A 9 -3.71 5.90 3.25
N ASP A 10 -2.90 6.65 2.52
CA ASP A 10 -1.48 6.35 2.40
C ASP A 10 -0.63 7.57 2.75
N THR A 11 0.26 7.37 3.71
CA THR A 11 1.23 8.35 4.19
C THR A 11 2.62 7.71 4.32
N SER A 12 2.82 6.58 3.65
CA SER A 12 4.04 5.78 3.75
C SER A 12 5.22 6.38 3.01
N THR A 13 4.98 7.32 2.09
CA THR A 13 5.98 7.97 1.24
C THR A 13 6.00 9.49 1.46
N GLU A 14 6.66 10.25 0.57
CA GLU A 14 6.59 11.72 0.53
C GLU A 14 5.22 12.22 0.01
N VAL A 15 4.49 11.37 -0.68
CA VAL A 15 3.13 11.64 -1.13
C VAL A 15 2.17 11.25 -0.01
N CYS A 16 1.27 12.17 0.33
CA CYS A 16 0.13 11.90 1.18
C CYS A 16 -1.09 11.74 0.30
N SER A 17 -1.76 10.61 0.35
CA SER A 17 -2.95 10.37 -0.46
C SER A 17 -4.14 9.90 0.38
N VAL A 18 -5.32 10.28 -0.07
CA VAL A 18 -6.61 9.85 0.49
C VAL A 18 -7.52 9.46 -0.66
N ALA A 19 -8.14 8.30 -0.57
CA ALA A 19 -9.15 7.87 -1.50
C ALA A 19 -10.44 7.49 -0.79
N LEU A 20 -11.56 7.71 -1.45
CA LEU A 20 -12.87 7.20 -1.04
C LEU A 20 -13.27 6.12 -2.04
N GLY A 21 -13.39 4.89 -1.57
CA GLY A 21 -13.81 3.76 -2.37
C GLY A 21 -15.21 3.30 -2.00
N SER A 22 -15.94 2.77 -2.96
CA SER A 22 -17.08 1.90 -2.78
C SER A 22 -16.61 0.43 -2.81
N ARG A 23 -17.55 -0.49 -2.87
CA ARG A 23 -17.22 -1.91 -3.04
C ARG A 23 -16.52 -2.20 -4.37
N ASP A 24 -16.87 -1.46 -5.41
CA ASP A 24 -16.55 -1.83 -6.79
C ASP A 24 -15.62 -0.79 -7.47
N GLU A 25 -15.47 0.43 -6.93
CA GLU A 25 -14.71 1.49 -7.57
C GLU A 25 -14.16 2.54 -6.58
N ILE A 26 -13.16 3.27 -7.02
CA ILE A 26 -12.70 4.50 -6.36
C ILE A 26 -13.62 5.64 -6.77
N VAL A 27 -14.33 6.20 -5.80
CA VAL A 27 -15.32 7.26 -5.99
C VAL A 27 -14.65 8.64 -6.05
N ASP A 28 -13.58 8.82 -5.26
CA ASP A 28 -12.85 10.08 -5.18
C ASP A 28 -11.42 9.86 -4.72
N TYR A 29 -10.52 10.75 -5.14
CA TYR A 29 -9.10 10.65 -4.84
C TYR A 29 -8.47 12.03 -4.73
N GLU A 30 -7.66 12.22 -3.71
CA GLU A 30 -6.81 13.40 -3.55
C GLU A 30 -5.40 12.99 -3.12
N GLU A 31 -4.40 13.64 -3.68
CA GLU A 31 -3.02 13.50 -3.24
C GLU A 31 -2.34 14.85 -3.06
N SER A 32 -1.31 14.88 -2.26
CA SER A 32 -0.48 16.04 -2.04
C SER A 32 0.96 15.62 -1.85
N SER A 33 1.85 16.18 -2.64
CA SER A 33 3.29 16.01 -2.52
C SER A 33 3.90 17.18 -1.73
N GLY A 34 4.82 16.89 -0.84
CA GLY A 34 5.58 17.90 -0.11
C GLY A 34 5.96 17.48 1.30
N THR A 35 7.24 17.62 1.60
CA THR A 35 7.82 17.26 2.88
C THR A 35 7.22 18.03 4.04
N ASN A 36 6.93 17.33 5.14
CA ASN A 36 6.56 17.88 6.47
C ASN A 36 5.14 18.43 6.65
N LYS A 37 4.17 18.16 5.77
CA LYS A 37 2.79 18.61 5.94
C LYS A 37 1.73 17.50 5.98
N HIS A 38 2.15 16.24 6.09
CA HIS A 38 1.22 15.10 6.05
C HIS A 38 0.07 15.22 7.04
N ALA A 39 0.30 15.67 8.27
CA ALA A 39 -0.75 15.77 9.27
C ALA A 39 -1.85 16.76 8.88
N GLU A 40 -1.46 17.95 8.40
CA GLU A 40 -2.40 18.99 7.98
C GLU A 40 -3.14 18.58 6.71
N GLN A 41 -2.39 18.04 5.74
CA GLN A 41 -2.92 17.65 4.43
C GLN A 41 -3.85 16.46 4.54
N LEU A 42 -3.46 15.40 5.27
CA LEU A 42 -4.29 14.22 5.49
C LEU A 42 -5.66 14.59 6.08
N ALA A 43 -5.65 15.37 7.18
CA ALA A 43 -6.87 15.76 7.85
C ALA A 43 -7.77 16.61 6.95
N ALA A 44 -7.17 17.53 6.17
CA ALA A 44 -7.91 18.41 5.27
C ALA A 44 -8.55 17.63 4.10
N MET A 45 -7.77 16.74 3.44
CA MET A 45 -8.27 15.89 2.34
C MET A 45 -9.36 14.95 2.82
N ALA A 46 -9.13 14.22 3.90
CA ALA A 46 -10.13 13.32 4.47
C ALA A 46 -11.41 14.07 4.90
N SER A 47 -11.29 15.26 5.49
CA SER A 47 -12.45 16.07 5.86
C SER A 47 -13.27 16.52 4.65
N ARG A 48 -12.61 16.92 3.55
CA ARG A 48 -13.32 17.29 2.31
C ARG A 48 -14.08 16.11 1.73
N MET A 49 -13.48 14.93 1.67
CA MET A 49 -14.14 13.72 1.18
C MET A 49 -15.32 13.32 2.05
N LEU A 50 -15.12 13.25 3.36
CA LEU A 50 -16.15 12.86 4.31
C LEU A 50 -17.31 13.85 4.38
N SER A 51 -17.10 15.12 4.01
CA SER A 51 -18.16 16.14 4.00
C SER A 51 -19.18 15.98 2.87
N ARG A 52 -18.91 15.12 1.88
CA ARG A 52 -19.77 14.94 0.68
C ARG A 52 -20.94 14.00 0.90
N PHE A 53 -20.96 13.25 1.99
CA PHE A 53 -22.00 12.28 2.34
C PHE A 53 -22.18 12.15 3.86
N ASP A 54 -23.17 11.42 4.29
CA ASP A 54 -23.36 11.13 5.72
C ASP A 54 -22.39 10.01 6.18
N TYR A 55 -21.12 10.40 6.38
CA TYR A 55 -20.06 9.45 6.74
C TYR A 55 -20.32 8.71 8.06
N ARG A 56 -21.14 9.26 8.95
CA ARG A 56 -21.51 8.59 10.21
C ARG A 56 -22.40 7.37 9.95
N ARG A 57 -23.16 7.42 8.87
CA ARG A 57 -24.06 6.34 8.47
C ARG A 57 -23.43 5.42 7.44
N ASP A 58 -22.72 5.98 6.46
CA ASP A 58 -22.38 5.27 5.22
C ASP A 58 -20.91 4.83 5.14
N LEU A 59 -20.00 5.37 6.00
CA LEU A 59 -18.62 4.90 6.08
C LEU A 59 -18.55 3.57 6.85
N ARG A 60 -18.00 2.53 6.22
CA ARG A 60 -17.94 1.16 6.74
C ARG A 60 -16.59 0.76 7.30
N GLY A 61 -15.54 1.45 6.91
CA GLY A 61 -14.20 1.12 7.37
C GLY A 61 -13.16 2.11 6.89
N VAL A 62 -11.96 2.00 7.44
CA VAL A 62 -10.79 2.75 7.00
C VAL A 62 -9.67 1.79 6.70
N GLY A 63 -9.07 1.92 5.52
CA GLY A 63 -7.84 1.25 5.13
C GLY A 63 -6.64 2.19 5.31
N VAL A 64 -5.50 1.66 5.76
CA VAL A 64 -4.27 2.43 5.92
C VAL A 64 -3.06 1.64 5.47
N ALA A 65 -2.12 2.29 4.76
CA ALA A 65 -0.81 1.73 4.50
C ALA A 65 -0.06 1.56 5.83
N GLY A 66 0.25 0.30 6.17
CA GLY A 66 0.81 -0.10 7.47
C GLY A 66 2.35 -0.09 7.53
N GLY A 67 3.00 0.22 6.40
CA GLY A 67 4.45 0.19 6.24
C GLY A 67 4.94 -1.09 5.52
N PRO A 68 6.24 -1.15 5.26
CA PRO A 68 7.30 -0.20 5.61
C PRO A 68 7.19 1.13 4.85
N GLY A 69 7.90 2.16 5.34
CA GLY A 69 7.92 3.49 4.73
C GLY A 69 8.34 4.58 5.71
N SER A 70 7.95 5.82 5.43
CA SER A 70 8.22 6.98 6.28
C SER A 70 7.70 6.78 7.70
N TYR A 71 8.60 6.68 8.67
CA TYR A 71 8.24 6.48 10.09
C TYR A 71 7.24 7.53 10.62
N THR A 72 7.50 8.80 10.31
CA THR A 72 6.61 9.90 10.71
C THR A 72 5.28 9.84 9.97
N GLY A 73 5.33 9.61 8.66
CA GLY A 73 4.13 9.49 7.84
C GLY A 73 3.21 8.36 8.30
N LEU A 74 3.74 7.17 8.46
CA LEU A 74 2.98 6.00 8.93
C LEU A 74 2.30 6.24 10.30
N ARG A 75 2.96 6.94 11.22
CA ARG A 75 2.36 7.29 12.52
C ARG A 75 1.22 8.29 12.38
N ILE A 76 1.33 9.25 11.48
CA ILE A 76 0.27 10.22 11.19
C ILE A 76 -0.95 9.50 10.63
N GLY A 77 -0.77 8.68 9.58
CA GLY A 77 -1.86 7.91 8.97
C GLY A 77 -2.54 6.98 9.97
N ALA A 78 -1.74 6.17 10.69
CA ALA A 78 -2.27 5.24 11.68
C ALA A 78 -3.00 5.94 12.83
N SER A 79 -2.50 7.10 13.31
CA SER A 79 -3.15 7.84 14.39
C SER A 79 -4.49 8.42 13.95
N TYR A 80 -4.53 9.01 12.75
CA TYR A 80 -5.76 9.54 12.16
C TYR A 80 -6.80 8.43 11.96
N ALA A 81 -6.40 7.33 11.29
CA ALA A 81 -7.27 6.18 11.04
C ALA A 81 -7.84 5.58 12.33
N LYS A 82 -6.99 5.35 13.34
CA LYS A 82 -7.43 4.85 14.66
C LYS A 82 -8.42 5.78 15.33
N GLY A 83 -8.16 7.10 15.33
CA GLY A 83 -9.05 8.09 15.93
C GLY A 83 -10.42 8.10 15.24
N LEU A 84 -10.45 8.09 13.92
CA LEU A 84 -11.69 8.05 13.14
C LEU A 84 -12.46 6.74 13.38
N CYS A 85 -11.82 5.60 13.27
CA CYS A 85 -12.44 4.28 13.50
C CYS A 85 -13.00 4.16 14.91
N TRP A 86 -12.24 4.60 15.90
CA TRP A 86 -12.69 4.61 17.30
C TRP A 86 -13.93 5.47 17.51
N SER A 87 -13.96 6.68 16.93
CA SER A 87 -15.06 7.61 17.07
C SER A 87 -16.36 7.14 16.42
N LEU A 88 -16.27 6.35 15.36
CA LEU A 88 -17.39 5.85 14.58
C LEU A 88 -17.77 4.39 14.90
N GLY A 89 -16.93 3.67 15.63
CA GLY A 89 -17.13 2.24 15.90
C GLY A 89 -17.00 1.36 14.66
N ILE A 90 -16.17 1.75 13.70
CA ILE A 90 -15.96 1.04 12.43
C ILE A 90 -14.57 0.35 12.38
N PRO A 91 -14.39 -0.70 11.56
CA PRO A 91 -13.14 -1.42 11.47
C PRO A 91 -12.02 -0.60 10.82
N LEU A 92 -10.79 -0.88 11.25
CA LEU A 92 -9.55 -0.43 10.65
C LEU A 92 -8.84 -1.62 10.00
N VAL A 93 -8.48 -1.47 8.74
CA VAL A 93 -7.68 -2.45 7.98
C VAL A 93 -6.31 -1.85 7.70
N SER A 94 -5.26 -2.60 7.99
CA SER A 94 -3.88 -2.21 7.66
C SER A 94 -3.35 -3.15 6.58
N VAL A 95 -2.86 -2.57 5.49
CA VAL A 95 -2.25 -3.32 4.38
C VAL A 95 -0.78 -2.95 4.31
N MET A 96 0.07 -3.93 4.03
CA MET A 96 1.51 -3.68 3.92
C MET A 96 1.81 -2.83 2.68
N THR A 97 2.69 -1.83 2.82
CA THR A 97 3.05 -0.97 1.69
C THR A 97 3.69 -1.76 0.54
N THR A 98 4.48 -2.79 0.84
CA THR A 98 5.05 -3.68 -0.18
C THR A 98 3.98 -4.51 -0.89
N GLU A 99 2.90 -4.88 -0.21
CA GLU A 99 1.76 -5.56 -0.82
C GLU A 99 1.00 -4.64 -1.78
N LEU A 100 0.74 -3.38 -1.38
CA LEU A 100 0.13 -2.37 -2.24
C LEU A 100 0.95 -2.13 -3.52
N LEU A 101 2.28 -2.05 -3.38
CA LEU A 101 3.19 -1.90 -4.52
C LEU A 101 3.22 -3.14 -5.42
N ALA A 102 3.17 -4.34 -4.83
CA ALA A 102 3.08 -5.57 -5.59
C ALA A 102 1.78 -5.64 -6.39
N MET A 103 0.65 -5.21 -5.81
CA MET A 103 -0.64 -5.09 -6.51
C MET A 103 -0.56 -4.11 -7.68
N THR A 104 0.05 -2.93 -7.46
CA THR A 104 0.23 -1.95 -8.53
C THR A 104 1.06 -2.52 -9.69
N LEU A 105 2.14 -3.22 -9.39
CA LEU A 105 2.97 -3.87 -10.41
C LEU A 105 2.18 -4.95 -11.16
N PHE A 106 1.38 -5.72 -10.43
CA PHE A 106 0.52 -6.75 -10.99
C PHE A 106 -0.51 -6.17 -11.97
N ASP A 107 -1.11 -5.03 -11.64
CA ASP A 107 -2.14 -4.37 -12.48
C ASP A 107 -1.54 -3.64 -13.70
N MET A 108 -0.24 -3.25 -13.64
CA MET A 108 0.42 -2.52 -14.72
C MET A 108 0.96 -3.43 -15.85
N GLU A 109 1.18 -4.70 -15.56
CA GLU A 109 1.85 -5.63 -16.47
C GLU A 109 0.86 -6.64 -17.04
N ASP A 110 0.22 -6.30 -18.14
CA ASP A 110 -0.74 -7.17 -18.84
C ASP A 110 -0.14 -8.49 -19.36
N GLU A 111 1.20 -8.56 -19.48
CA GLU A 111 1.94 -9.69 -20.05
C GLU A 111 2.67 -10.56 -19.01
N LEU A 112 2.37 -10.41 -17.72
CA LEU A 112 3.00 -11.25 -16.70
C LEU A 112 2.67 -12.73 -16.92
N ASP A 113 3.72 -13.57 -17.01
CA ASP A 113 3.57 -15.02 -17.11
C ASP A 113 3.15 -15.63 -15.76
N TYR A 114 1.86 -15.53 -15.46
CA TYR A 114 1.28 -16.18 -14.30
C TYR A 114 1.08 -17.69 -14.55
N PRO A 115 1.50 -18.56 -13.63
CA PRO A 115 1.88 -18.35 -12.23
C PRO A 115 3.39 -18.23 -11.97
N ASN A 116 4.22 -18.04 -12.99
CA ASN A 116 5.68 -18.09 -12.86
C ASN A 116 6.33 -16.77 -12.47
N ALA A 117 5.60 -15.66 -12.54
CA ALA A 117 6.09 -14.35 -12.17
C ALA A 117 6.26 -14.20 -10.65
N LEU A 118 7.37 -13.61 -10.24
CA LEU A 118 7.60 -13.14 -8.87
C LEU A 118 7.68 -11.63 -8.89
N LEU A 119 6.97 -11.01 -7.95
CA LEU A 119 6.93 -9.57 -7.77
C LEU A 119 7.79 -9.20 -6.55
N MET A 120 8.71 -8.26 -6.72
CA MET A 120 9.62 -7.82 -5.66
C MET A 120 9.58 -6.30 -5.55
N PRO A 121 8.59 -5.72 -4.88
CA PRO A 121 8.55 -4.30 -4.59
C PRO A 121 9.69 -3.90 -3.66
N MET A 122 10.29 -2.73 -3.90
CA MET A 122 11.40 -2.22 -3.10
C MET A 122 11.11 -0.81 -2.61
N ILE A 123 11.30 -0.59 -1.32
CA ILE A 123 11.16 0.72 -0.67
C ILE A 123 12.51 1.09 -0.07
N ASP A 124 12.99 2.29 -0.35
CA ASP A 124 14.28 2.77 0.20
C ASP A 124 14.24 2.77 1.73
N ALA A 125 15.11 1.98 2.34
CA ALA A 125 15.33 1.92 3.79
C ALA A 125 16.48 2.80 4.25
N ARG A 126 17.09 3.58 3.30
CA ARG A 126 18.31 4.37 3.47
C ARG A 126 19.55 3.49 3.64
N ARG A 127 20.76 4.12 3.67
CA ARG A 127 22.04 3.45 3.91
C ARG A 127 22.36 2.29 2.96
N MET A 128 21.89 2.37 1.70
CA MET A 128 22.03 1.29 0.70
C MET A 128 21.23 0.03 1.01
N GLU A 129 20.17 0.18 1.80
CA GLU A 129 19.22 -0.90 2.12
C GLU A 129 17.87 -0.64 1.47
N VAL A 130 17.12 -1.69 1.20
CA VAL A 130 15.71 -1.63 0.79
C VAL A 130 14.86 -2.53 1.68
N TYR A 131 13.64 -2.08 1.95
CA TYR A 131 12.60 -2.98 2.45
C TYR A 131 11.96 -3.68 1.26
N THR A 132 11.89 -4.98 1.33
CA THR A 132 11.29 -5.78 0.26
C THR A 132 10.66 -7.06 0.80
N ALA A 133 9.75 -7.62 0.03
CA ALA A 133 9.26 -8.98 0.14
C ALA A 133 9.03 -9.53 -1.28
N ILE A 134 8.97 -10.83 -1.42
CA ILE A 134 8.69 -11.48 -2.70
C ILE A 134 7.26 -11.98 -2.68
N TYR A 135 6.52 -11.66 -3.74
CA TYR A 135 5.12 -12.02 -3.92
C TYR A 135 4.93 -12.84 -5.19
N THR A 136 3.94 -13.72 -5.17
CA THR A 136 3.36 -14.27 -6.39
C THR A 136 2.05 -13.56 -6.67
N GLY A 137 1.77 -13.29 -7.94
CA GLY A 137 0.47 -12.79 -8.38
C GLY A 137 -0.43 -13.94 -8.85
N SER A 138 -1.72 -13.81 -8.64
CA SER A 138 -2.71 -14.68 -9.25
C SER A 138 -4.01 -13.92 -9.47
N TYR A 139 -4.74 -14.23 -10.55
CA TYR A 139 -6.10 -13.77 -10.70
C TYR A 139 -7.06 -14.77 -10.07
N GLY A 140 -8.01 -14.29 -9.30
CA GLY A 140 -9.15 -15.06 -8.85
C GLY A 140 -10.11 -15.39 -10.00
N ALA A 141 -11.08 -16.24 -9.74
CA ALA A 141 -12.11 -16.59 -10.74
C ALA A 141 -12.98 -15.40 -11.18
N ASP A 142 -12.98 -14.32 -10.41
CA ASP A 142 -13.66 -13.05 -10.65
C ASP A 142 -12.75 -11.99 -11.29
N TYR A 143 -11.55 -12.37 -11.71
CA TYR A 143 -10.49 -11.48 -12.21
C TYR A 143 -9.98 -10.45 -11.18
N SER A 144 -10.27 -10.63 -9.91
CA SER A 144 -9.60 -9.87 -8.85
C SER A 144 -8.15 -10.34 -8.73
N GLY A 145 -7.20 -9.41 -8.89
CA GLY A 145 -5.79 -9.70 -8.69
C GLY A 145 -5.51 -9.90 -7.19
N VAL A 146 -4.75 -10.92 -6.86
CA VAL A 146 -4.27 -11.18 -5.49
C VAL A 146 -2.78 -11.40 -5.52
N VAL A 147 -2.05 -10.71 -4.67
CA VAL A 147 -0.63 -10.97 -4.43
C VAL A 147 -0.46 -11.73 -3.13
N VAL A 148 0.34 -12.77 -3.16
CA VAL A 148 0.58 -13.63 -2.01
C VAL A 148 2.05 -13.52 -1.61
N PRO A 149 2.35 -13.09 -0.37
CA PRO A 149 3.73 -13.01 0.08
C PRO A 149 4.38 -14.39 0.15
N GLN A 150 5.58 -14.50 -0.40
CA GLN A 150 6.41 -15.70 -0.35
C GLN A 150 7.51 -15.58 0.70
N THR A 151 7.78 -14.37 1.16
CA THR A 151 8.78 -14.08 2.20
C THR A 151 8.25 -13.03 3.15
N ASP A 152 8.78 -13.03 4.37
CA ASP A 152 8.59 -11.91 5.28
C ASP A 152 9.29 -10.65 4.75
N ILE A 153 8.77 -9.49 5.14
CA ILE A 153 9.42 -8.22 4.82
C ILE A 153 10.72 -8.11 5.59
N ALA A 154 11.79 -7.83 4.87
CA ALA A 154 13.10 -7.64 5.46
C ALA A 154 13.81 -6.41 4.86
N ALA A 155 14.67 -5.78 5.64
CA ALA A 155 15.65 -4.85 5.10
C ALA A 155 16.78 -5.66 4.45
N VAL A 156 17.04 -5.39 3.18
CA VAL A 156 18.04 -6.10 2.38
C VAL A 156 19.05 -5.09 1.85
N ILE A 157 20.34 -5.39 2.03
CA ILE A 157 21.43 -4.60 1.44
C ILE A 157 21.64 -5.10 0.01
N LEU A 158 21.26 -4.29 -0.98
CA LEU A 158 21.30 -4.68 -2.40
C LEU A 158 22.71 -5.01 -2.92
N THR A 159 23.75 -4.42 -2.31
CA THR A 159 25.15 -4.66 -2.66
C THR A 159 25.79 -5.81 -1.88
N ASP A 160 25.10 -6.36 -0.89
CA ASP A 160 25.59 -7.47 -0.08
C ASP A 160 25.42 -8.81 -0.83
N GLU A 161 26.52 -9.52 -0.93
CA GLU A 161 26.60 -10.78 -1.70
C GLU A 161 25.68 -11.87 -1.12
N ASN A 162 25.57 -11.94 0.22
CA ASN A 162 24.69 -12.91 0.89
C ASN A 162 23.21 -12.62 0.63
N SER A 163 22.82 -11.34 0.62
CA SER A 163 21.45 -10.92 0.30
C SER A 163 21.11 -11.26 -1.16
N GLN A 164 22.03 -11.02 -2.08
CA GLN A 164 21.85 -11.39 -3.49
C GLN A 164 21.73 -12.91 -3.67
N LEU A 165 22.52 -13.71 -2.95
CA LEU A 165 22.42 -15.17 -3.00
C LEU A 165 21.07 -15.65 -2.48
N ARG A 166 20.60 -15.12 -1.36
CA ARG A 166 19.26 -15.45 -0.83
C ARG A 166 18.14 -15.14 -1.80
N ILE A 167 18.19 -13.96 -2.45
CA ILE A 167 17.21 -13.60 -3.48
C ILE A 167 17.26 -14.61 -4.63
N ARG A 168 18.45 -14.98 -5.12
CA ARG A 168 18.62 -15.97 -6.19
C ARG A 168 18.10 -17.35 -5.80
N GLU A 169 18.31 -17.78 -4.57
CA GLU A 169 17.78 -19.06 -4.06
C GLU A 169 16.24 -19.09 -4.07
N ILE A 170 15.60 -17.99 -3.70
CA ILE A 170 14.13 -17.89 -3.68
C ILE A 170 13.58 -17.81 -5.10
N VAL A 171 14.21 -17.01 -5.96
CA VAL A 171 13.76 -16.78 -7.35
C VAL A 171 13.97 -18.02 -8.20
N GLY A 172 15.14 -18.70 -8.06
CA GLY A 172 15.50 -19.85 -8.91
C GLY A 172 15.47 -19.47 -10.40
N ASP A 173 14.73 -20.24 -11.18
CA ASP A 173 14.55 -20.02 -12.63
C ASP A 173 13.31 -19.16 -12.97
N LYS A 174 12.63 -18.62 -11.96
CA LYS A 174 11.44 -17.79 -12.17
C LYS A 174 11.80 -16.39 -12.65
N LEU A 175 10.91 -15.80 -13.44
CA LEU A 175 11.02 -14.39 -13.83
C LEU A 175 10.77 -13.50 -12.61
N LEU A 176 11.68 -12.57 -12.35
CA LEU A 176 11.58 -11.63 -11.26
C LEU A 176 11.25 -10.24 -11.83
N TYR A 177 10.07 -9.74 -11.50
CA TYR A 177 9.65 -8.38 -11.77
C TYR A 177 9.86 -7.53 -10.52
N TYR A 178 10.48 -6.37 -10.67
CA TYR A 178 10.71 -5.47 -9.55
C TYR A 178 10.25 -4.06 -9.88
N LEU A 179 9.55 -3.46 -8.93
CA LEU A 179 9.24 -2.05 -8.92
C LEU A 179 10.09 -1.37 -7.85
N SER A 180 10.98 -0.51 -8.27
CA SER A 180 11.80 0.28 -7.36
C SER A 180 11.20 1.67 -7.16
N LEU A 181 10.72 1.94 -5.96
CA LEU A 181 10.47 3.31 -5.51
C LEU A 181 11.77 3.86 -4.89
N ILE A 182 12.70 4.27 -5.74
CA ILE A 182 14.02 4.74 -5.30
C ILE A 182 13.98 6.14 -4.67
N HIS A 183 12.86 6.82 -4.72
CA HIS A 183 12.71 8.17 -4.16
C HIS A 183 11.55 8.22 -3.16
N ILE A 184 11.84 7.88 -1.92
CA ILE A 184 11.05 8.25 -0.76
C ILE A 184 11.82 9.30 0.05
#